data_ae6273a2f28017c35bbc720fa0d06309
#
_entry.id   ae6273a2f28017c35bbc720fa0d06309
#
_cell.length_a   1.000
_cell.length_b   1.000
_cell.length_c   1.000
_cell.angle_alpha   90.00
_cell.angle_beta   90.00
_cell.angle_gamma   90.00
#
_symmetry.space_group_name_H-M   'P 1'
#
loop_
_entity.id
_entity.type
_entity.pdbx_description
1 polymer ?
#
loop_
_entity_poly.entity_id
_entity_poly.type
_entity_poly.pdbx_seq_one_letter_code
_entity_poly.pdbx_strand_id
1 'polypeptide(L)'
;MPGRTAYFGLNRVGKPKKGETVVVSAASGAVGTVVGQLAREYGCRVIGIAGGPEKCSFVKDVLKFDECIDYKAGNLDTTLKNACEDGIDIYFENVGGPVTRAVAPLLNLGARVHICGFLSQYNAEAMMNVETPFHVLGAL
;
A
#
# COMPACT_ATOMS: atom_id res chain seq x y z
N MET A 1 -4.52 6.31 17.85
CA MET A 1 -3.18 5.97 17.36
C MET A 1 -3.11 5.74 15.84
N PRO A 2 -4.05 4.99 15.21
CA PRO A 2 -3.96 4.80 13.76
C PRO A 2 -3.99 6.09 12.95
N GLY A 3 -4.83 7.05 13.32
CA GLY A 3 -4.88 8.33 12.62
C GLY A 3 -3.59 9.12 12.74
N ARG A 4 -2.95 9.08 13.89
CA ARG A 4 -1.67 9.75 14.13
C ARG A 4 -0.56 9.11 13.29
N THR A 5 -0.50 7.80 13.26
CA THR A 5 0.47 7.06 12.46
C THR A 5 0.30 7.39 10.98
N ALA A 6 -0.94 7.38 10.49
CA ALA A 6 -1.24 7.69 9.10
C ALA A 6 -0.84 9.12 8.74
N TYR A 7 -1.19 10.07 9.59
CA TYR A 7 -0.87 11.48 9.37
C TYR A 7 0.64 11.73 9.29
N PHE A 8 1.39 11.26 10.28
CA PHE A 8 2.83 11.45 10.29
C PHE A 8 3.53 10.69 9.17
N GLY A 9 3.11 9.44 8.93
CA GLY A 9 3.69 8.65 7.85
C GLY A 9 3.50 9.28 6.50
N LEU A 10 2.27 9.70 6.20
CA LEU A 10 1.97 10.30 4.91
C LEU A 10 2.63 11.67 4.75
N ASN A 11 2.55 12.54 5.75
CA ASN A 11 3.04 13.91 5.61
C ASN A 11 4.56 14.04 5.75
N ARG A 12 5.18 13.26 6.63
CA ARG A 12 6.61 13.39 6.87
C ARG A 12 7.46 12.49 5.98
N VAL A 13 7.01 11.28 5.74
CA VAL A 13 7.74 10.31 4.92
C VAL A 13 7.27 10.38 3.47
N GLY A 14 5.97 10.29 3.25
CA GLY A 14 5.39 10.26 1.92
C GLY A 14 5.48 11.59 1.19
N LYS A 15 5.25 12.68 1.88
CA LYS A 15 5.23 14.04 1.31
C LYS A 15 4.42 14.11 0.02
N PRO A 16 3.10 13.79 0.08
CA PRO A 16 2.30 13.65 -1.12
C PRO A 16 2.13 14.96 -1.88
N LYS A 17 2.12 14.84 -3.20
CA LYS A 17 1.90 15.95 -4.11
C LYS A 17 0.71 15.64 -5.01
N LYS A 18 -0.05 16.65 -5.38
CA LYS A 18 -1.19 16.49 -6.27
C LYS A 18 -0.78 15.75 -7.56
N GLY A 19 -1.57 14.77 -7.93
CA GLY A 19 -1.33 13.96 -9.14
C GLY A 19 -0.46 12.74 -8.95
N GLU A 20 0.16 12.58 -7.78
CA GLU A 20 0.95 11.38 -7.49
C GLU A 20 0.06 10.17 -7.23
N THR A 21 0.61 8.98 -7.45
CA THR A 21 -0.08 7.72 -7.17
C THR A 21 0.38 7.16 -5.83
N VAL A 22 -0.57 6.93 -4.94
CA VAL A 22 -0.34 6.37 -3.61
C VAL A 22 -0.94 4.97 -3.56
N VAL A 23 -0.15 4.00 -3.17
CA VAL A 23 -0.63 2.63 -2.95
C VAL A 23 -0.58 2.33 -1.46
N VAL A 24 -1.67 1.79 -0.94
CA VAL A 24 -1.82 1.49 0.49
C VAL A 24 -2.14 0.01 0.65
N SER A 25 -1.25 -0.75 1.27
CA SER A 25 -1.55 -2.13 1.62
C SER A 25 -2.36 -2.18 2.91
N ALA A 26 -3.12 -3.26 3.13
CA ALA A 26 -4.11 -3.36 4.20
C ALA A 26 -5.04 -2.13 4.23
N ALA A 27 -5.55 -1.77 3.07
CA ALA A 27 -6.31 -0.53 2.87
C ALA A 27 -7.58 -0.44 3.70
N SER A 28 -8.18 -1.58 4.05
CA SER A 28 -9.36 -1.62 4.91
C SER A 28 -9.04 -1.61 6.40
N GLY A 29 -7.77 -1.63 6.77
CA GLY A 29 -7.33 -1.61 8.16
C GLY A 29 -7.36 -0.22 8.78
N ALA A 30 -7.07 -0.15 10.08
CA ALA A 30 -7.16 1.10 10.83
C ALA A 30 -6.27 2.22 10.29
N VAL A 31 -5.02 1.89 9.95
CA VAL A 31 -4.08 2.88 9.40
C VAL A 31 -4.38 3.14 7.93
N GLY A 32 -4.62 2.07 7.16
CA GLY A 32 -4.84 2.17 5.71
C GLY A 32 -6.03 3.04 5.34
N THR A 33 -7.15 2.93 6.07
CA THR A 33 -8.35 3.73 5.81
C THR A 33 -8.06 5.23 5.94
N VAL A 34 -7.26 5.61 6.94
CA VAL A 34 -6.93 7.01 7.18
C VAL A 34 -5.93 7.52 6.12
N VAL A 35 -4.91 6.72 5.81
CA VAL A 35 -3.89 7.09 4.82
C VAL A 35 -4.52 7.41 3.46
N GLY A 36 -5.40 6.53 2.99
CA GLY A 36 -6.04 6.72 1.70
C GLY A 36 -6.91 7.96 1.64
N GLN A 37 -7.67 8.21 2.70
CA GLN A 37 -8.51 9.39 2.75
C GLN A 37 -7.69 10.67 2.77
N LEU A 38 -6.59 10.68 3.54
CA LEU A 38 -5.68 11.83 3.56
C LEU A 38 -5.02 12.05 2.19
N ALA A 39 -4.59 10.98 1.54
CA ALA A 39 -3.97 11.09 0.22
C ALA A 39 -4.95 11.69 -0.80
N ARG A 40 -6.22 11.31 -0.75
CA ARG A 40 -7.25 11.91 -1.61
C ARG A 40 -7.38 13.42 -1.36
N GLU A 41 -7.33 13.83 -0.10
CA GLU A 41 -7.40 15.25 0.25
C GLU A 41 -6.26 16.05 -0.40
N TYR A 42 -5.09 15.42 -0.57
CA TYR A 42 -3.97 16.05 -1.25
C TYR A 42 -4.06 15.99 -2.78
N GLY A 43 -5.10 15.36 -3.31
CA GLY A 43 -5.29 15.27 -4.76
C GLY A 43 -4.52 14.13 -5.42
N CYS A 44 -4.13 13.13 -4.66
CA CYS A 44 -3.44 11.94 -5.18
C CYS A 44 -4.43 10.92 -5.74
N ARG A 45 -3.95 10.10 -6.68
CA ARG A 45 -4.64 8.89 -7.07
C ARG A 45 -4.34 7.82 -6.03
N VAL A 46 -5.36 7.20 -5.47
CA VAL A 46 -5.20 6.26 -4.35
C VAL A 46 -5.66 4.86 -4.75
N ILE A 47 -4.73 3.90 -4.64
CA ILE A 47 -4.99 2.50 -4.94
C ILE A 47 -4.84 1.73 -3.63
N GLY A 48 -5.89 1.02 -3.25
CA GLY A 48 -5.86 0.15 -2.07
C GLY A 48 -5.57 -1.29 -2.43
N ILE A 49 -4.98 -2.02 -1.50
CA ILE A 49 -4.81 -3.46 -1.60
C ILE A 49 -5.42 -4.05 -0.34
N ALA A 50 -6.37 -4.95 -0.51
CA ALA A 50 -7.10 -5.56 0.59
C ALA A 50 -7.37 -7.03 0.30
N GLY A 51 -7.82 -7.77 1.29
CA GLY A 51 -8.08 -9.21 1.16
C GLY A 51 -9.56 -9.52 1.10
N GLY A 52 -10.03 -9.90 -0.09
CA GLY A 52 -11.38 -10.32 -0.34
C GLY A 52 -12.26 -9.25 -0.98
N PRO A 53 -13.31 -9.68 -1.71
CA PRO A 53 -14.15 -8.72 -2.45
C PRO A 53 -14.92 -7.76 -1.56
N GLU A 54 -15.33 -8.18 -0.37
CA GLU A 54 -16.08 -7.33 0.55
C GLU A 54 -15.22 -6.15 1.04
N LYS A 55 -13.97 -6.41 1.42
CA LYS A 55 -13.06 -5.36 1.85
C LYS A 55 -12.73 -4.40 0.72
N CYS A 56 -12.53 -4.93 -0.47
CA CYS A 56 -12.26 -4.10 -1.65
C CYS A 56 -13.46 -3.22 -2.00
N SER A 57 -14.68 -3.76 -1.93
CA SER A 57 -15.89 -2.96 -2.15
C SER A 57 -16.01 -1.83 -1.11
N PHE A 58 -15.74 -2.13 0.15
CA PHE A 58 -15.75 -1.11 1.20
C PHE A 58 -14.73 0.01 0.90
N VAL A 59 -13.52 -0.36 0.55
CA VAL A 59 -12.46 0.61 0.26
C VAL A 59 -12.83 1.49 -0.93
N LYS A 60 -13.35 0.89 -1.98
CA LYS A 60 -13.70 1.61 -3.20
C LYS A 60 -14.99 2.43 -3.06
N ASP A 61 -16.03 1.82 -2.50
CA ASP A 61 -17.38 2.43 -2.49
C ASP A 61 -17.60 3.36 -1.30
N VAL A 62 -17.08 3.01 -0.13
CA VAL A 62 -17.28 3.79 1.09
C VAL A 62 -16.13 4.77 1.32
N LEU A 63 -14.89 4.30 1.24
CA LEU A 63 -13.72 5.15 1.44
C LEU A 63 -13.35 5.96 0.20
N LYS A 64 -13.94 5.64 -0.95
CA LYS A 64 -13.75 6.38 -2.20
C LYS A 64 -12.32 6.37 -2.73
N PHE A 65 -11.59 5.30 -2.51
CA PHE A 65 -10.32 5.10 -3.21
C PHE A 65 -10.60 4.97 -4.70
N ASP A 66 -9.65 5.35 -5.51
CA ASP A 66 -9.81 5.27 -6.96
C ASP A 66 -9.91 3.82 -7.43
N GLU A 67 -9.16 2.91 -6.80
CA GLU A 67 -9.23 1.49 -7.09
C GLU A 67 -8.88 0.69 -5.84
N CYS A 68 -9.33 -0.56 -5.77
CA CYS A 68 -8.90 -1.49 -4.74
C CYS A 68 -8.67 -2.86 -5.35
N ILE A 69 -7.52 -3.44 -5.05
CA ILE A 69 -7.09 -4.71 -5.59
C ILE A 69 -7.19 -5.78 -4.53
N ASP A 70 -7.84 -6.89 -4.87
CA ASP A 70 -7.97 -8.05 -4.01
C ASP A 70 -6.76 -8.97 -4.21
N TYR A 71 -5.82 -8.94 -3.24
CA TYR A 71 -4.62 -9.76 -3.35
C TYR A 71 -4.90 -11.26 -3.25
N LYS A 72 -6.07 -11.64 -2.75
CA LYS A 72 -6.47 -13.06 -2.63
C LYS A 72 -7.05 -13.62 -3.92
N ALA A 73 -7.43 -12.77 -4.85
CA ALA A 73 -8.03 -13.19 -6.12
C ALA A 73 -7.00 -13.78 -7.11
N GLY A 74 -5.73 -13.69 -6.80
CA GLY A 74 -4.66 -14.03 -7.73
C GLY A 74 -4.35 -12.85 -8.66
N ASN A 75 -3.36 -13.01 -9.51
CA ASN A 75 -2.99 -11.98 -10.50
C ASN A 75 -2.67 -10.59 -9.91
N LEU A 76 -2.19 -10.57 -8.66
CA LEU A 76 -1.86 -9.29 -8.00
C LEU A 76 -0.89 -8.45 -8.84
N ASP A 77 0.15 -9.06 -9.37
CA ASP A 77 1.18 -8.36 -10.16
C ASP A 77 0.57 -7.67 -11.37
N THR A 78 -0.23 -8.39 -12.14
CA THR A 78 -0.86 -7.88 -13.36
C THR A 78 -1.89 -6.80 -13.04
N THR A 79 -2.74 -7.06 -12.05
CA THR A 79 -3.82 -6.14 -11.68
C THR A 79 -3.25 -4.83 -11.13
N LEU A 80 -2.22 -4.93 -10.30
CA LEU A 80 -1.58 -3.74 -9.74
C LEU A 80 -0.86 -2.93 -10.82
N LYS A 81 -0.18 -3.61 -11.75
CA LYS A 81 0.47 -2.95 -12.87
C LYS A 81 -0.54 -2.18 -13.73
N ASN A 82 -1.69 -2.78 -14.00
CA ASN A 82 -2.74 -2.13 -14.78
C ASN A 82 -3.35 -0.93 -14.06
N ALA A 83 -3.49 -1.00 -12.75
CA ALA A 83 -4.02 0.09 -11.95
C ALA A 83 -3.02 1.24 -11.78
N CYS A 84 -1.72 0.96 -11.86
CA CYS A 84 -0.65 1.93 -11.65
C CYS A 84 0.17 2.12 -12.93
N GLU A 85 -0.49 2.51 -14.02
CA GLU A 85 0.15 2.69 -15.32
C GLU A 85 1.31 3.69 -15.30
N ASP A 86 1.19 4.72 -14.49
CA ASP A 86 2.22 5.75 -14.33
C ASP A 86 3.21 5.44 -13.21
N GLY A 87 3.18 4.22 -12.70
CA GLY A 87 4.02 3.79 -11.60
C GLY A 87 3.50 4.22 -10.24
N ILE A 88 4.28 3.98 -9.20
CA ILE A 88 3.90 4.26 -7.82
C ILE A 88 4.86 5.30 -7.24
N ASP A 89 4.33 6.38 -6.71
CA ASP A 89 5.13 7.46 -6.13
C ASP A 89 5.26 7.33 -4.62
N ILE A 90 4.22 6.83 -3.96
CA ILE A 90 4.21 6.61 -2.51
C ILE A 90 3.60 5.25 -2.22
N TYR A 91 4.29 4.44 -1.42
CA TYR A 91 3.77 3.16 -0.97
C TYR A 91 3.75 3.13 0.55
N PHE A 92 2.58 2.87 1.11
CA PHE A 92 2.39 2.74 2.54
C PHE A 92 2.35 1.26 2.90
N GLU A 93 3.46 0.77 3.46
CA GLU A 93 3.69 -0.65 3.71
C GLU A 93 3.14 -1.09 5.05
N ASN A 94 2.10 -1.90 5.02
CA ASN A 94 1.47 -2.44 6.23
C ASN A 94 1.50 -3.97 6.30
N VAL A 95 1.90 -4.64 5.25
CA VAL A 95 1.74 -6.10 5.13
C VAL A 95 3.07 -6.83 4.94
N GLY A 96 3.85 -6.43 3.96
CA GLY A 96 5.08 -7.12 3.58
C GLY A 96 4.82 -8.32 2.66
N GLY A 97 5.84 -9.12 2.41
CA GLY A 97 5.74 -10.36 1.65
C GLY A 97 5.34 -10.17 0.19
N PRO A 98 4.39 -10.99 -0.31
CA PRO A 98 4.00 -10.95 -1.73
C PRO A 98 3.49 -9.60 -2.21
N VAL A 99 2.86 -8.84 -1.33
CA VAL A 99 2.35 -7.50 -1.67
C VAL A 99 3.52 -6.57 -1.97
N THR A 100 4.55 -6.57 -1.13
CA THR A 100 5.75 -5.76 -1.36
C THR A 100 6.44 -6.15 -2.65
N ARG A 101 6.49 -7.44 -2.96
CA ARG A 101 7.08 -7.94 -4.22
C ARG A 101 6.33 -7.41 -5.44
N ALA A 102 5.02 -7.35 -5.37
CA ALA A 102 4.20 -6.83 -6.46
C ALA A 102 4.39 -5.33 -6.65
N VAL A 103 4.56 -4.59 -5.55
CA VAL A 103 4.72 -3.14 -5.57
C VAL A 103 6.12 -2.72 -6.06
N ALA A 104 7.15 -3.41 -5.61
CA ALA A 104 8.54 -2.99 -5.82
C ALA A 104 8.90 -2.67 -7.28
N PRO A 105 8.56 -3.51 -8.27
CA PRO A 105 8.91 -3.22 -9.66
C PRO A 105 8.20 -2.00 -10.24
N LEU A 106 7.12 -1.54 -9.60
CA LEU A 106 6.31 -0.43 -10.09
C LEU A 106 6.68 0.91 -9.46
N LEU A 107 7.59 0.92 -8.49
CA LEU A 107 8.01 2.14 -7.83
C LEU A 107 8.75 3.07 -8.79
N ASN A 108 8.33 4.32 -8.82
CA ASN A 108 8.99 5.34 -9.63
C ASN A 108 10.32 5.75 -9.00
N LEU A 109 11.19 6.35 -9.81
CA LEU A 109 12.43 6.93 -9.29
C LEU A 109 12.07 8.03 -8.28
N GLY A 110 12.68 7.94 -7.09
CA GLY A 110 12.35 8.88 -6.02
C GLY A 110 11.10 8.53 -5.25
N ALA A 111 10.50 7.37 -5.48
CA ALA A 111 9.34 6.93 -4.71
C ALA A 111 9.65 6.82 -3.22
N ARG A 112 8.66 7.11 -2.40
CA ARG A 112 8.79 7.09 -0.94
C ARG A 112 8.01 5.89 -0.40
N VAL A 113 8.65 5.11 0.45
CA VAL A 113 8.05 3.93 1.07
C VAL A 113 8.03 4.13 2.58
N HIS A 114 6.85 4.14 3.15
CA HIS A 114 6.68 4.21 4.60
C HIS A 114 6.34 2.83 5.14
N ILE A 115 7.18 2.31 6.02
CA ILE A 115 7.01 0.97 6.58
C ILE A 115 6.35 1.07 7.95
N CYS A 116 5.09 0.59 8.03
CA CYS A 116 4.31 0.58 9.25
C CYS A 116 4.32 -0.76 9.97
N GLY A 117 4.44 -1.86 9.22
CA GLY A 117 4.38 -3.17 9.83
C GLY A 117 4.50 -4.30 8.82
N PHE A 118 4.43 -5.53 9.33
CA PHE A 118 4.58 -6.75 8.55
C PHE A 118 3.50 -7.75 8.97
N LEU A 119 2.23 -7.37 8.81
CA LEU A 119 1.10 -8.16 9.31
C LEU A 119 1.08 -9.59 8.79
N SER A 120 1.46 -9.81 7.54
CA SER A 120 1.50 -11.14 6.95
C SER A 120 2.58 -12.03 7.55
N GLN A 121 3.49 -11.47 8.33
CA GLN A 121 4.65 -12.17 8.87
C GLN A 121 4.67 -12.25 10.40
N TYR A 122 3.72 -11.63 11.07
CA TYR A 122 3.72 -11.57 12.53
C TYR A 122 3.64 -12.94 13.21
N ASN A 123 2.98 -13.91 12.56
CA ASN A 123 2.82 -15.25 13.09
C ASN A 123 3.78 -16.26 12.47
N ALA A 124 4.79 -15.81 11.74
CA ALA A 124 5.76 -16.71 11.14
C ALA A 124 6.64 -17.32 12.24
N GLU A 125 6.52 -18.62 12.42
CA GLU A 125 7.34 -19.34 13.38
C GLU A 125 8.83 -19.20 13.08
N ALA A 126 9.13 -18.96 11.83
CA ALA A 126 10.50 -18.81 11.37
C ALA A 126 10.78 -17.35 11.02
N MET A 127 10.87 -16.50 12.03
CA MET A 127 11.26 -15.10 11.84
C MET A 127 12.57 -14.96 11.05
N MET A 128 13.39 -15.98 11.07
CA MET A 128 14.67 -15.98 10.35
C MET A 128 14.54 -16.18 8.85
N ASN A 129 13.43 -16.72 8.38
CA ASN A 129 13.17 -16.96 6.96
C ASN A 129 12.13 -16.04 6.38
N VAL A 130 11.80 -15.00 7.10
CA VAL A 130 10.76 -14.06 6.69
C VAL A 130 11.32 -13.09 5.65
N GLU A 131 10.60 -12.95 4.55
CA GLU A 131 10.91 -11.96 3.55
C GLU A 131 10.39 -10.60 4.00
N THR A 132 11.29 -9.66 4.17
CA THR A 132 10.94 -8.31 4.60
C THR A 132 10.95 -7.34 3.42
N PRO A 133 10.27 -6.20 3.53
CA PRO A 133 10.37 -5.16 2.51
C PRO A 133 11.80 -4.74 2.23
N PHE A 134 12.66 -4.74 3.24
CA PHE A 134 14.06 -4.39 3.06
C PHE A 134 14.78 -5.35 2.12
N HIS A 135 14.48 -6.66 2.23
CA HIS A 135 15.08 -7.65 1.33
C HIS A 135 14.62 -7.44 -0.11
N VAL A 136 13.33 -7.19 -0.30
CA VAL A 136 12.75 -7.00 -1.62
C VAL A 136 13.22 -5.68 -2.23
N LEU A 137 13.13 -4.59 -1.49
CA LEU A 137 13.50 -3.27 -1.99
C LEU A 137 15.01 -3.12 -2.17
N GLY A 138 15.79 -3.78 -1.34
CA GLY A 138 17.26 -3.76 -1.45
C GLY A 138 17.77 -4.50 -2.68
N ALA A 139 16.95 -5.36 -3.29
CA ALA A 139 17.32 -6.09 -4.51
C ALA A 139 17.07 -5.27 -5.80
N LEU A 140 16.46 -4.12 -5.66
CA LEU A 140 16.23 -3.23 -6.78
C LEU A 140 17.48 -2.39 -7.06
#